data_6ed7cdbd15f5109eb6aa1c45ec9e588a
#
_entry.id   6ed7cdbd15f5109eb6aa1c45ec9e588a
#
_cell.length_a   1.000
_cell.length_b   1.000
_cell.length_c   1.000
_cell.angle_alpha   90.00
_cell.angle_beta   90.00
_cell.angle_gamma   90.00
#
_symmetry.space_group_name_H-M   'P 1'
#
loop_
_entity.id
_entity.type
_entity.pdbx_description
1 polymer ?
#
loop_
_entity_poly.entity_id
_entity_poly.type
_entity_poly.pdbx_seq_one_letter_code
_entity_poly.pdbx_strand_id
1 'polypeptide(L)'
;RNGTFETPLLPVELTHLKQRKESIETENRDIFWEGELRLRQMFDSFASDDNSEYLLRHADFDSICRTRRENYAALLKALAAPLRGLQIVFSELPEAAVPSHFCLYAENRDEFQQYLADHQIRSTVYWPVGPLVHPLPDSSEQYIYDHIVSVPCDQRFTPSDMQYVAQVLMDYSGN
;
A
#
# COMPACT_ATOMS: atom_id res chain seq x y z
N ARG A 1 29.83 -8.25 -2.38
CA ARG A 1 30.02 -9.64 -2.82
C ARG A 1 29.40 -9.75 -4.19
N ASN A 2 30.24 -9.76 -5.25
CA ASN A 2 29.80 -10.07 -6.60
C ASN A 2 29.70 -11.61 -6.74
N GLY A 3 28.63 -12.17 -6.18
CA GLY A 3 28.26 -13.54 -6.48
C GLY A 3 27.55 -13.55 -7.82
N THR A 4 28.07 -14.29 -8.79
CA THR A 4 27.31 -14.70 -9.96
C THR A 4 26.22 -15.63 -9.45
N PHE A 5 25.01 -15.13 -9.35
CA PHE A 5 23.85 -15.97 -9.10
C PHE A 5 23.58 -16.75 -10.39
N GLU A 6 23.66 -18.07 -10.31
CA GLU A 6 23.11 -18.88 -11.39
C GLU A 6 21.61 -18.68 -11.37
N THR A 7 21.02 -18.35 -12.51
CA THR A 7 19.57 -18.26 -12.67
C THR A 7 19.04 -19.69 -12.77
N PRO A 8 18.54 -20.30 -11.71
CA PRO A 8 17.85 -21.57 -11.87
C PRO A 8 16.55 -21.26 -12.57
N LEU A 9 16.29 -21.93 -13.62
CA LEU A 9 14.99 -21.93 -14.27
C LEU A 9 14.01 -22.68 -13.35
N LEU A 10 13.36 -22.15 -12.24
CA LEU A 10 12.27 -21.31 -12.29
C LEU A 10 10.84 -21.90 -12.31
N PRO A 11 10.58 -23.22 -12.18
CA PRO A 11 9.22 -23.68 -11.89
C PRO A 11 8.65 -23.04 -10.61
N VAL A 12 9.53 -22.65 -9.71
CA VAL A 12 9.15 -22.14 -8.38
C VAL A 12 8.76 -20.66 -8.42
N GLU A 13 9.47 -19.83 -9.16
CA GLU A 13 9.09 -18.42 -9.33
C GLU A 13 7.77 -18.28 -10.07
N LEU A 14 7.58 -19.04 -11.13
CA LEU A 14 6.30 -19.09 -11.83
C LEU A 14 5.17 -19.59 -10.94
N THR A 15 5.47 -20.54 -10.04
CA THR A 15 4.50 -21.04 -9.08
C THR A 15 4.12 -19.96 -8.06
N HIS A 16 5.11 -19.23 -7.54
CA HIS A 16 4.84 -18.13 -6.61
C HIS A 16 3.99 -17.03 -7.27
N LEU A 17 4.33 -16.62 -8.49
CA LEU A 17 3.54 -15.62 -9.23
C LEU A 17 2.11 -16.11 -9.52
N LYS A 18 1.94 -17.37 -9.88
CA LYS A 18 0.62 -17.98 -10.08
C LYS A 18 -0.17 -18.02 -8.79
N GLN A 19 0.43 -18.43 -7.68
CA GLN A 19 -0.21 -18.44 -6.36
C GLN A 19 -0.61 -17.04 -5.92
N ARG A 20 0.25 -16.04 -6.14
CA ARG A 20 -0.08 -14.65 -5.83
C ARG A 20 -1.24 -14.13 -6.67
N LYS A 21 -1.27 -14.44 -7.96
CA LYS A 21 -2.37 -14.11 -8.85
C LYS A 21 -3.67 -14.78 -8.39
N GLU A 22 -3.63 -16.08 -8.15
CA GLU A 22 -4.78 -16.88 -7.68
C GLU A 22 -5.29 -16.35 -6.33
N SER A 23 -4.41 -16.02 -5.40
CA SER A 23 -4.76 -15.42 -4.11
C SER A 23 -5.53 -14.11 -4.27
N ILE A 24 -5.13 -13.26 -5.21
CA ILE A 24 -5.82 -12.01 -5.52
C ILE A 24 -7.17 -12.27 -6.18
N GLU A 25 -7.23 -13.17 -7.15
CA GLU A 25 -8.45 -13.51 -7.90
C GLU A 25 -9.49 -14.23 -7.05
N THR A 26 -9.06 -15.04 -6.09
CA THR A 26 -9.95 -15.83 -5.22
C THR A 26 -10.11 -15.23 -3.82
N GLU A 27 -9.43 -14.12 -3.52
CA GLU A 27 -9.36 -13.52 -2.18
C GLU A 27 -8.89 -14.50 -1.09
N ASN A 28 -8.17 -15.54 -1.48
CA ASN A 28 -7.69 -16.58 -0.57
C ASN A 28 -6.33 -16.22 0.02
N ARG A 29 -6.32 -15.82 1.28
CA ARG A 29 -5.11 -15.43 2.01
C ARG A 29 -4.13 -16.57 2.27
N ASP A 30 -4.60 -17.80 2.37
CA ASP A 30 -3.73 -18.95 2.65
C ASP A 30 -2.80 -19.20 1.46
N ILE A 31 -3.30 -19.11 0.25
CA ILE A 31 -2.49 -19.21 -0.99
C ILE A 31 -1.42 -18.11 -1.03
N PHE A 32 -1.76 -16.91 -0.61
CA PHE A 32 -0.79 -15.80 -0.51
C PHE A 32 0.34 -16.14 0.48
N TRP A 33 -0.01 -16.59 1.68
CA TRP A 33 0.99 -16.91 2.71
C TRP A 33 1.88 -18.10 2.34
N GLU A 34 1.35 -19.11 1.68
CA GLU A 34 2.15 -20.22 1.14
C GLU A 34 3.19 -19.71 0.14
N GLY A 35 2.80 -18.81 -0.76
CA GLY A 35 3.70 -18.16 -1.70
C GLY A 35 4.80 -17.36 -1.02
N GLU A 36 4.45 -16.55 -0.01
CA GLU A 36 5.40 -15.75 0.76
C GLU A 36 6.40 -16.62 1.55
N LEU A 37 5.94 -17.71 2.17
CA LEU A 37 6.82 -18.66 2.86
C LEU A 37 7.82 -19.31 1.90
N ARG A 38 7.36 -19.70 0.73
CA ARG A 38 8.21 -20.29 -0.31
C ARG A 38 9.27 -19.30 -0.80
N LEU A 39 8.87 -18.03 -1.03
CA LEU A 39 9.81 -16.98 -1.42
C LEU A 39 10.86 -16.74 -0.34
N ARG A 40 10.48 -16.68 0.94
CA ARG A 40 11.41 -16.50 2.07
C ARG A 40 12.44 -17.61 2.21
N GLN A 41 12.10 -18.85 1.84
CA GLN A 41 13.02 -19.98 1.85
C GLN A 41 14.06 -19.94 0.75
N MET A 42 13.84 -19.13 -0.28
CA MET A 42 14.57 -19.20 -1.54
C MET A 42 15.12 -17.85 -2.02
N PHE A 43 14.86 -16.75 -1.28
CA PHE A 43 15.12 -15.38 -1.73
C PHE A 43 16.59 -15.07 -2.09
N ASP A 44 17.53 -15.81 -1.52
CA ASP A 44 18.98 -15.67 -1.77
C ASP A 44 19.53 -16.63 -2.85
N SER A 45 18.64 -17.47 -3.41
CA SER A 45 19.02 -18.54 -4.34
C SER A 45 18.81 -18.18 -5.81
N PHE A 46 18.23 -17.01 -6.10
CA PHE A 46 17.79 -16.62 -7.44
C PHE A 46 18.33 -15.26 -7.85
N ALA A 47 18.69 -15.15 -9.13
CA ALA A 47 18.86 -13.88 -9.80
C ALA A 47 17.52 -13.39 -10.36
N SER A 48 17.44 -12.12 -10.76
CA SER A 48 16.32 -11.62 -11.54
C SER A 48 16.23 -12.33 -12.89
N ASP A 49 15.03 -12.57 -13.37
CA ASP A 49 14.81 -13.09 -14.72
C ASP A 49 14.86 -11.98 -15.78
N ASP A 50 15.12 -12.37 -17.02
CA ASP A 50 15.30 -11.43 -18.14
C ASP A 50 14.06 -10.56 -18.38
N ASN A 51 12.85 -11.08 -18.14
CA ASN A 51 11.60 -10.31 -18.30
C ASN A 51 11.48 -9.22 -17.24
N SER A 52 11.78 -9.54 -15.99
CA SER A 52 11.81 -8.59 -14.90
C SER A 52 12.83 -7.49 -15.13
N GLU A 53 14.04 -7.85 -15.59
CA GLU A 53 15.06 -6.87 -15.97
C GLU A 53 14.62 -6.00 -17.15
N TYR A 54 14.03 -6.61 -18.17
CA TYR A 54 13.50 -5.87 -19.31
C TYR A 54 12.44 -4.84 -18.87
N LEU A 55 11.47 -5.25 -18.05
CA LEU A 55 10.43 -4.38 -17.55
C LEU A 55 11.01 -3.22 -16.72
N LEU A 56 11.97 -3.51 -15.83
CA LEU A 56 12.62 -2.47 -15.04
C LEU A 56 13.39 -1.47 -15.89
N ARG A 57 14.05 -1.92 -16.96
CA ARG A 57 14.82 -1.03 -17.85
C ARG A 57 13.93 -0.18 -18.77
N HIS A 58 12.70 -0.63 -19.05
CA HIS A 58 11.79 0.04 -19.97
C HIS A 58 10.57 0.68 -19.30
N ALA A 59 10.44 0.57 -17.98
CA ALA A 59 9.37 1.23 -17.24
C ALA A 59 9.56 2.76 -17.24
N ASP A 60 8.51 3.47 -17.53
CA ASP A 60 8.48 4.93 -17.45
C ASP A 60 8.32 5.36 -15.98
N PHE A 61 9.44 5.32 -15.24
CA PHE A 61 9.46 5.70 -13.83
C PHE A 61 9.10 7.17 -13.62
N ASP A 62 9.44 8.05 -14.56
CA ASP A 62 9.12 9.48 -14.46
C ASP A 62 7.61 9.69 -14.52
N SER A 63 6.92 8.97 -15.40
CA SER A 63 5.46 9.00 -15.47
C SER A 63 4.83 8.43 -14.21
N ILE A 64 5.35 7.31 -13.69
CA ILE A 64 4.87 6.71 -12.44
C ILE A 64 5.03 7.69 -11.27
N CYS A 65 6.21 8.30 -11.12
CA CYS A 65 6.48 9.27 -10.06
C CYS A 65 5.57 10.48 -10.16
N ARG A 66 5.42 11.03 -11.35
CA ARG A 66 4.54 12.18 -11.60
C ARG A 66 3.10 11.87 -11.24
N THR A 67 2.53 10.78 -11.75
CA THR A 67 1.15 10.40 -11.49
C THR A 67 0.87 10.20 -10.00
N ARG A 68 1.76 9.52 -9.28
CA ARG A 68 1.62 9.34 -7.84
C ARG A 68 1.61 10.67 -7.09
N ARG A 69 2.49 11.59 -7.46
CA ARG A 69 2.55 12.92 -6.84
C ARG A 69 1.30 13.75 -7.16
N GLU A 70 0.82 13.71 -8.39
CA GLU A 70 -0.41 14.39 -8.83
C GLU A 70 -1.63 13.85 -8.06
N ASN A 71 -1.76 12.54 -7.91
CA ASN A 71 -2.83 11.91 -7.13
C ASN A 71 -2.80 12.36 -5.67
N TYR A 72 -1.63 12.33 -5.03
CA TYR A 72 -1.47 12.78 -3.66
C TYR A 72 -1.82 14.26 -3.50
N ALA A 73 -1.34 15.11 -4.40
CA ALA A 73 -1.64 16.54 -4.40
C ALA A 73 -3.13 16.82 -4.62
N ALA A 74 -3.80 16.02 -5.46
CA ALA A 74 -5.24 16.13 -5.69
C ALA A 74 -6.03 15.83 -4.39
N LEU A 75 -5.65 14.78 -3.65
CA LEU A 75 -6.24 14.50 -2.33
C LEU A 75 -6.01 15.62 -1.34
N LEU A 76 -4.78 16.08 -1.15
CA LEU A 76 -4.47 17.19 -0.24
C LEU A 76 -5.27 18.45 -0.58
N LYS A 77 -5.37 18.79 -1.86
CA LYS A 77 -6.11 19.95 -2.32
C LYS A 77 -7.61 19.83 -2.05
N ALA A 78 -8.18 18.65 -2.25
CA ALA A 78 -9.60 18.41 -2.02
C ALA A 78 -9.96 18.38 -0.54
N LEU A 79 -9.03 17.93 0.32
CA LEU A 79 -9.18 17.82 1.78
C LEU A 79 -8.63 19.04 2.53
N ALA A 80 -8.74 20.24 1.96
CA ALA A 80 -8.21 21.47 2.56
C ALA A 80 -8.93 21.89 3.86
N ALA A 81 -10.13 21.37 4.13
CA ALA A 81 -10.87 21.60 5.38
C ALA A 81 -10.52 20.54 6.43
N PRO A 82 -10.57 20.87 7.73
CA PRO A 82 -10.40 19.89 8.79
C PRO A 82 -11.44 18.76 8.68
N LEU A 83 -10.98 17.53 8.82
CA LEU A 83 -11.83 16.34 8.83
C LEU A 83 -12.15 15.95 10.28
N ARG A 84 -13.41 15.73 10.59
CA ARG A 84 -13.82 15.27 11.92
C ARG A 84 -13.53 13.77 12.07
N GLY A 85 -12.89 13.38 13.16
CA GLY A 85 -12.53 11.97 13.43
C GLY A 85 -11.42 11.41 12.54
N LEU A 86 -10.87 12.23 11.61
CA LEU A 86 -9.76 11.86 10.73
C LEU A 86 -8.68 12.93 10.78
N GLN A 87 -7.42 12.49 10.77
CA GLN A 87 -6.26 13.38 10.70
C GLN A 87 -5.32 12.96 9.58
N ILE A 88 -4.98 13.89 8.70
CA ILE A 88 -3.98 13.66 7.66
C ILE A 88 -2.59 13.54 8.32
N VAL A 89 -1.89 12.43 8.06
CA VAL A 89 -0.57 12.17 8.66
C VAL A 89 0.50 13.09 8.06
N PHE A 90 0.48 13.25 6.74
CA PHE A 90 1.45 14.08 6.03
C PHE A 90 0.70 15.15 5.23
N SER A 91 0.61 16.35 5.79
CA SER A 91 -0.04 17.51 5.17
C SER A 91 0.78 18.14 4.05
N GLU A 92 2.04 17.74 3.90
CA GLU A 92 2.95 18.21 2.84
C GLU A 92 3.63 17.00 2.20
N LEU A 93 3.87 17.09 0.90
CA LEU A 93 4.61 16.09 0.15
C LEU A 93 6.01 16.61 -0.17
N PRO A 94 7.07 16.11 0.47
CA PRO A 94 8.44 16.49 0.13
C PRO A 94 8.77 16.29 -1.35
N GLU A 95 9.66 17.12 -1.89
CA GLU A 95 10.01 17.10 -3.31
C GLU A 95 10.51 15.72 -3.78
N ALA A 96 11.30 15.05 -2.97
CA ALA A 96 11.85 13.73 -3.29
C ALA A 96 10.89 12.56 -3.00
N ALA A 97 9.73 12.79 -2.39
CA ALA A 97 8.81 11.72 -2.03
C ALA A 97 7.94 11.29 -3.21
N VAL A 98 7.79 9.97 -3.39
CA VAL A 98 6.91 9.36 -4.37
C VAL A 98 5.92 8.45 -3.64
N PRO A 99 4.74 8.95 -3.27
CA PRO A 99 3.80 8.21 -2.43
C PRO A 99 3.12 7.08 -3.23
N SER A 100 2.83 5.98 -2.54
CA SER A 100 1.92 4.95 -3.04
C SER A 100 0.57 4.98 -2.32
N HIS A 101 0.57 5.58 -1.14
CA HIS A 101 -0.61 5.65 -0.26
C HIS A 101 -0.71 7.02 0.40
N PHE A 102 -1.93 7.40 0.68
CA PHE A 102 -2.29 8.54 1.49
C PHE A 102 -2.64 8.04 2.89
N CYS A 103 -1.93 8.52 3.91
CA CYS A 103 -2.04 8.02 5.27
C CYS A 103 -2.89 8.95 6.13
N LEU A 104 -3.77 8.35 6.91
CA LEU A 104 -4.67 9.01 7.83
C LEU A 104 -4.58 8.35 9.21
N TYR A 105 -4.82 9.10 10.27
CA TYR A 105 -5.26 8.56 11.54
C TYR A 105 -6.78 8.65 11.60
N ALA A 106 -7.45 7.57 11.99
CA ALA A 106 -8.89 7.52 12.20
C ALA A 106 -9.18 7.19 13.66
N GLU A 107 -10.03 7.97 14.33
CA GLU A 107 -10.41 7.73 15.74
C GLU A 107 -11.04 6.34 15.91
N ASN A 108 -11.91 5.94 14.97
CA ASN A 108 -12.56 4.63 14.92
C ASN A 108 -12.09 3.89 13.66
N ARG A 109 -10.85 3.39 13.68
CA ARG A 109 -10.22 2.80 12.49
C ARG A 109 -11.03 1.67 11.84
N ASP A 110 -11.55 0.75 12.62
CA ASP A 110 -12.27 -0.41 12.10
C ASP A 110 -13.59 0.00 11.43
N GLU A 111 -14.33 0.91 12.05
CA GLU A 111 -15.54 1.50 11.48
C GLU A 111 -15.21 2.26 10.18
N PHE A 112 -14.15 3.05 10.20
CA PHE A 112 -13.69 3.79 9.02
C PHE A 112 -13.26 2.86 7.87
N GLN A 113 -12.55 1.77 8.16
CA GLN A 113 -12.20 0.79 7.14
C GLN A 113 -13.43 0.09 6.55
N GLN A 114 -14.43 -0.23 7.37
CA GLN A 114 -15.68 -0.79 6.87
C GLN A 114 -16.43 0.23 5.99
N TYR A 115 -16.51 1.49 6.43
CA TYR A 115 -17.11 2.56 5.65
C TYR A 115 -16.44 2.74 4.28
N LEU A 116 -15.10 2.73 4.23
CA LEU A 116 -14.35 2.77 2.96
C LEU A 116 -14.67 1.56 2.06
N ALA A 117 -14.75 0.36 2.65
CA ALA A 117 -15.08 -0.86 1.91
C ALA A 117 -16.48 -0.79 1.31
N ASP A 118 -17.46 -0.28 2.04
CA ASP A 118 -18.85 -0.08 1.57
C ASP A 118 -18.90 0.91 0.39
N HIS A 119 -17.93 1.83 0.31
CA HIS A 119 -17.75 2.76 -0.81
C HIS A 119 -16.73 2.25 -1.85
N GLN A 120 -16.42 0.96 -1.84
CA GLN A 120 -15.49 0.32 -2.80
C GLN A 120 -14.07 0.90 -2.77
N ILE A 121 -13.67 1.50 -1.66
CA ILE A 121 -12.31 2.00 -1.43
C ILE A 121 -11.56 0.99 -0.57
N ARG A 122 -10.54 0.37 -1.16
CA ARG A 122 -9.67 -0.54 -0.42
C ARG A 122 -8.71 0.27 0.46
N SER A 123 -8.75 0.01 1.76
CA SER A 123 -7.78 0.56 2.72
C SER A 123 -6.85 -0.52 3.24
N THR A 124 -5.70 -0.12 3.75
CA THR A 124 -4.70 -1.04 4.28
C THR A 124 -4.09 -0.50 5.56
N VAL A 125 -3.89 -1.38 6.53
CA VAL A 125 -3.02 -1.15 7.68
C VAL A 125 -1.71 -1.88 7.40
N TYR A 126 -0.65 -1.11 7.09
CA TYR A 126 0.67 -1.69 6.87
C TYR A 126 1.34 -1.99 8.20
N TRP A 127 2.00 -3.14 8.24
CA TRP A 127 2.81 -3.56 9.38
C TRP A 127 2.02 -3.57 10.70
N PRO A 128 0.91 -4.35 10.78
CA PRO A 128 0.20 -4.50 12.05
C PRO A 128 1.17 -5.02 13.11
N VAL A 129 0.94 -4.62 14.34
CA VAL A 129 1.78 -5.07 15.47
C VAL A 129 1.75 -6.58 15.55
N GLY A 130 2.92 -7.19 15.49
CA GLY A 130 3.03 -8.63 15.69
C GLY A 130 2.79 -9.01 17.17
N PRO A 131 2.40 -10.25 17.43
CA PRO A 131 2.03 -10.71 18.78
C PRO A 131 3.15 -10.61 19.83
N LEU A 132 4.39 -10.42 19.38
CA LEU A 132 5.56 -10.26 20.26
C LEU A 132 5.96 -8.80 20.48
N VAL A 133 5.28 -7.87 19.84
CA VAL A 133 5.55 -6.43 19.97
C VAL A 133 4.46 -5.82 20.84
N HIS A 134 4.87 -5.23 21.95
CA HIS A 134 3.98 -4.57 22.88
C HIS A 134 4.40 -3.09 23.00
N PRO A 135 3.78 -2.18 22.24
CA PRO A 135 3.99 -0.76 22.44
C PRO A 135 3.68 -0.37 23.88
N LEU A 136 4.38 0.63 24.40
CA LEU A 136 4.07 1.15 25.72
C LEU A 136 2.66 1.78 25.70
N PRO A 137 1.81 1.50 26.69
CA PRO A 137 0.50 2.11 26.78
C PRO A 137 0.61 3.64 26.71
N ASP A 138 -0.35 4.27 26.03
CA ASP A 138 -0.45 5.72 25.85
C ASP A 138 0.79 6.36 25.15
N SER A 139 1.62 5.56 24.51
CA SER A 139 2.76 6.06 23.72
C SER A 139 2.32 6.51 22.31
N SER A 140 3.18 7.31 21.66
CA SER A 140 2.99 7.70 20.26
C SER A 140 2.94 6.49 19.33
N GLU A 141 3.73 5.47 19.63
CA GLU A 141 3.77 4.21 18.88
C GLU A 141 2.43 3.49 18.98
N GLN A 142 1.86 3.37 20.18
CA GLN A 142 0.55 2.77 20.38
C GLN A 142 -0.51 3.54 19.59
N TYR A 143 -0.49 4.88 19.67
CA TYR A 143 -1.43 5.72 18.93
C TYR A 143 -1.35 5.47 17.42
N ILE A 144 -0.14 5.40 16.86
CA ILE A 144 0.07 5.11 15.43
C ILE A 144 -0.54 3.76 15.07
N TYR A 145 -0.24 2.71 15.84
CA TYR A 145 -0.74 1.36 15.55
C TYR A 145 -2.26 1.24 15.65
N ASP A 146 -2.88 1.97 16.56
CA ASP A 146 -4.32 1.91 16.77
C ASP A 146 -5.11 2.69 15.72
N HIS A 147 -4.53 3.75 15.16
CA HIS A 147 -5.29 4.70 14.34
C HIS A 147 -4.86 4.76 12.88
N ILE A 148 -3.63 4.31 12.53
CA ILE A 148 -3.11 4.45 11.16
C ILE A 148 -3.93 3.64 10.16
N VAL A 149 -4.30 4.27 9.05
CA VAL A 149 -4.91 3.65 7.89
C VAL A 149 -4.38 4.31 6.62
N SER A 150 -4.27 3.56 5.54
CA SER A 150 -3.73 4.03 4.27
C SER A 150 -4.72 3.75 3.15
N VAL A 151 -4.96 4.75 2.31
CA VAL A 151 -5.71 4.60 1.05
C VAL A 151 -4.76 4.71 -0.13
N PRO A 152 -4.90 3.87 -1.17
CA PRO A 152 -3.97 3.89 -2.30
C PRO A 152 -4.16 5.16 -3.14
N CYS A 153 -3.03 5.75 -3.55
CA CYS A 153 -2.99 6.88 -4.48
C CYS A 153 -1.93 6.69 -5.56
N ASP A 154 -1.61 5.44 -5.87
CA ASP A 154 -0.55 5.08 -6.80
C ASP A 154 -0.94 5.33 -8.27
N GLN A 155 -0.03 4.98 -9.19
CA GLN A 155 -0.18 5.23 -10.63
C GLN A 155 -1.32 4.46 -11.32
N ARG A 156 -2.02 3.57 -10.64
CA ARG A 156 -3.21 2.86 -11.15
C ARG A 156 -4.45 3.74 -11.14
N PHE A 157 -4.40 4.84 -10.43
CA PHE A 157 -5.50 5.78 -10.22
C PHE A 157 -5.23 7.10 -10.92
N THR A 158 -6.29 7.87 -11.12
CA THR A 158 -6.28 9.19 -11.71
C THR A 158 -6.61 10.27 -10.67
N PRO A 159 -6.33 11.55 -10.94
CA PRO A 159 -6.80 12.64 -10.07
C PRO A 159 -8.33 12.66 -9.88
N SER A 160 -9.10 12.16 -10.86
CA SER A 160 -10.56 12.03 -10.73
C SER A 160 -10.97 10.97 -9.72
N ASP A 161 -10.25 9.85 -9.67
CA ASP A 161 -10.46 8.81 -8.64
C ASP A 161 -10.16 9.39 -7.26
N MET A 162 -9.12 10.23 -7.17
CA MET A 162 -8.76 10.90 -5.91
C MET A 162 -9.82 11.90 -5.46
N GLN A 163 -10.53 12.55 -6.38
CA GLN A 163 -11.67 13.40 -6.03
C GLN A 163 -12.81 12.59 -5.43
N TYR A 164 -13.10 11.41 -5.97
CA TYR A 164 -14.07 10.49 -5.39
C TYR A 164 -13.67 10.06 -3.98
N VAL A 165 -12.41 9.64 -3.81
CA VAL A 165 -11.88 9.29 -2.48
C VAL A 165 -12.03 10.46 -1.50
N ALA A 166 -11.65 11.66 -1.91
CA ALA A 166 -11.77 12.86 -1.07
C ALA A 166 -13.23 13.13 -0.66
N GLN A 167 -14.18 12.97 -1.59
CA GLN A 167 -15.60 13.14 -1.27
C GLN A 167 -16.07 12.14 -0.21
N VAL A 168 -15.70 10.88 -0.36
CA VAL A 168 -16.04 9.82 0.62
C VAL A 168 -15.43 10.12 2.00
N LEU A 169 -14.19 10.62 2.05
CA LEU A 169 -13.55 11.02 3.31
C LEU A 169 -14.26 12.21 3.97
N MET A 170 -14.69 13.19 3.20
CA MET A 170 -15.45 14.34 3.69
C MET A 170 -16.84 13.92 4.19
N ASP A 171 -17.52 13.03 3.49
CA ASP A 171 -18.85 12.54 3.87
C ASP A 171 -18.79 11.74 5.18
N TYR A 172 -17.75 10.92 5.40
CA TYR A 172 -17.51 10.27 6.69
C TYR A 172 -17.33 11.27 7.83
N SER A 173 -16.57 12.30 7.58
CA SER A 173 -16.29 13.37 8.55
C SER A 173 -17.51 14.26 8.84
N GLY A 174 -18.49 14.28 7.97
CA GLY A 174 -19.73 15.07 8.13
C GLY A 174 -20.81 14.38 8.97
N ASN A 175 -20.67 13.07 9.18
CA ASN A 175 -21.59 12.26 10.01
C ASN A 175 -21.08 12.20 11.45
#